data_73107f869b25c9c9d8f26e61fd0850e3
#
_entry.id   73107f869b25c9c9d8f26e61fd0850e3
#
_cell.length_a   1.000
_cell.length_b   1.000
_cell.length_c   1.000
_cell.angle_alpha   90.00
_cell.angle_beta   90.00
_cell.angle_gamma   90.00
#
_symmetry.space_group_name_H-M   'P 1'
#
loop_
_entity.id
_entity.type
_entity.pdbx_description
1 polymer ?
#
loop_
_entity_poly.entity_id
_entity_poly.type
_entity_poly.pdbx_seq_one_letter_code
_entity_poly.pdbx_strand_id
1 'polypeptide(L)'
;MKQIRGLRKKPQIIIGTPGRLLDHINRKTIKLDDVQTVILDEADEMLDMGFMEDIQSILRLVPDERQTMLFSATMPTNIQKLAQQFLRNPEHVSVIPKQISAPNIEQAYIELHERQKFEALCRLIDMESPDLAIIFGRTKRRVDELSEALQKRGYTAEGLHGDLSQNQRDNVMRKFRDGSIDVLVATDVAARGLDVSGVTHVINFDLPQDPESYVHRIGRTGRAGKEGVAYSFVTPREIDHLYFIEKITRHRIARKPMPSLAEAIEGKQKLTAERVLEVLQKEEHNEYKGLAISLLEQHDSVHLLASALKLLTGGDKKEVEIELTPEDPIRAKKRRPDIRSNGRRPSGPYGTAGGARRNDRPYGGGDRGGSRRDGSRDGGRREGGYRENRDYRGRSDNRQEGRSDRGGHTRSSNRSNEETLV
;
A
#
# COMPACT_ATOMS: atom_id res chain seq x y z
N MET A 1 27.07 -4.39 5.07
CA MET A 1 28.09 -5.19 5.78
C MET A 1 27.52 -6.28 6.70
N LYS A 2 26.40 -6.07 7.46
CA LYS A 2 25.81 -7.09 8.35
C LYS A 2 25.45 -8.40 7.62
N GLN A 3 24.77 -8.34 6.47
CA GLN A 3 24.35 -9.51 5.69
C GLN A 3 25.51 -10.37 5.21
N ILE A 4 26.57 -9.76 4.66
CA ILE A 4 27.75 -10.50 4.21
C ILE A 4 28.43 -11.24 5.38
N ARG A 5 28.49 -10.60 6.56
CA ARG A 5 29.02 -11.25 7.77
C ARG A 5 28.13 -12.43 8.21
N GLY A 6 26.80 -12.29 8.09
CA GLY A 6 25.85 -13.38 8.34
C GLY A 6 26.03 -14.55 7.38
N LEU A 7 26.12 -14.29 6.08
CA LEU A 7 26.30 -15.31 5.04
C LEU A 7 27.64 -16.06 5.17
N ARG A 8 28.71 -15.38 5.62
CA ARG A 8 30.02 -16.03 5.91
C ARG A 8 29.92 -17.10 6.99
N LYS A 9 28.93 -17.03 7.88
CA LYS A 9 28.69 -18.05 8.93
C LYS A 9 27.97 -19.30 8.40
N LYS A 10 27.71 -19.38 7.09
CA LYS A 10 26.98 -20.47 6.42
C LYS A 10 25.66 -20.80 7.13
N PRO A 11 24.70 -19.85 7.18
CA PRO A 11 23.41 -20.11 7.83
C PRO A 11 22.67 -21.24 7.10
N GLN A 12 21.93 -22.03 7.84
CA GLN A 12 21.13 -23.14 7.31
C GLN A 12 19.88 -22.66 6.57
N ILE A 13 19.34 -21.52 6.95
CA ILE A 13 18.17 -20.90 6.34
C ILE A 13 18.53 -19.49 5.86
N ILE A 14 18.20 -19.20 4.61
CA ILE A 14 18.41 -17.90 4.00
C ILE A 14 17.05 -17.40 3.51
N ILE A 15 16.64 -16.24 3.99
CA ILE A 15 15.39 -15.57 3.60
C ILE A 15 15.77 -14.27 2.90
N GLY A 16 15.16 -14.01 1.73
CA GLY A 16 15.43 -12.81 0.99
C GLY A 16 14.41 -12.56 -0.13
N THR A 17 14.34 -11.33 -0.57
CA THR A 17 13.61 -10.96 -1.79
C THR A 17 14.46 -11.34 -3.02
N PRO A 18 13.81 -11.62 -4.20
CA PRO A 18 14.51 -12.09 -5.40
C PRO A 18 15.69 -11.18 -5.79
N GLY A 19 15.45 -9.87 -5.95
CA GLY A 19 16.51 -8.93 -6.33
C GLY A 19 17.68 -8.88 -5.32
N ARG A 20 17.42 -9.09 -4.00
CA ARG A 20 18.47 -9.10 -2.99
C ARG A 20 19.30 -10.38 -3.05
N LEU A 21 18.66 -11.50 -3.31
CA LEU A 21 19.37 -12.77 -3.51
C LEU A 21 20.24 -12.69 -4.76
N LEU A 22 19.76 -12.15 -5.87
CA LEU A 22 20.55 -11.94 -7.09
C LEU A 22 21.76 -11.01 -6.85
N ASP A 23 21.61 -9.92 -6.09
CA ASP A 23 22.74 -9.06 -5.72
C ASP A 23 23.84 -9.86 -4.99
N HIS A 24 23.45 -10.71 -4.03
CA HIS A 24 24.42 -11.57 -3.33
C HIS A 24 25.02 -12.67 -4.20
N ILE A 25 24.25 -13.25 -5.12
CA ILE A 25 24.72 -14.23 -6.11
C ILE A 25 25.75 -13.58 -7.03
N ASN A 26 25.42 -12.43 -7.63
CA ASN A 26 26.30 -11.70 -8.52
C ASN A 26 27.60 -11.26 -7.85
N ARG A 27 27.55 -10.91 -6.57
CA ARG A 27 28.73 -10.60 -5.75
C ARG A 27 29.45 -11.82 -5.22
N LYS A 28 29.00 -13.02 -5.53
CA LYS A 28 29.57 -14.28 -5.03
C LYS A 28 29.68 -14.35 -3.49
N THR A 29 28.74 -13.70 -2.81
CA THR A 29 28.70 -13.67 -1.33
C THR A 29 27.73 -14.72 -0.77
N ILE A 30 26.95 -15.36 -1.61
CA ILE A 30 26.10 -16.52 -1.31
C ILE A 30 26.51 -17.67 -2.24
N LYS A 31 26.42 -18.90 -1.75
CA LYS A 31 26.56 -20.12 -2.51
C LYS A 31 25.27 -20.89 -2.40
N LEU A 32 24.78 -21.39 -3.52
CA LEU A 32 23.49 -22.12 -3.60
C LEU A 32 23.70 -23.61 -3.89
N ASP A 33 24.95 -24.06 -4.01
CA ASP A 33 25.30 -25.42 -4.43
C ASP A 33 24.78 -26.53 -3.49
N ASP A 34 24.58 -26.19 -2.21
CA ASP A 34 24.14 -27.12 -1.17
C ASP A 34 22.64 -26.94 -0.81
N VAL A 35 21.88 -26.18 -1.59
CA VAL A 35 20.46 -25.92 -1.30
C VAL A 35 19.62 -27.17 -1.54
N GLN A 36 18.98 -27.68 -0.52
CA GLN A 36 18.09 -28.83 -0.57
C GLN A 36 16.61 -28.48 -0.65
N THR A 37 16.24 -27.29 -0.19
CA THR A 37 14.85 -26.85 -0.17
C THR A 37 14.73 -25.40 -0.62
N VAL A 38 13.78 -25.13 -1.52
CA VAL A 38 13.40 -23.79 -1.96
C VAL A 38 11.94 -23.57 -1.65
N ILE A 39 11.65 -22.44 -1.01
CA ILE A 39 10.29 -22.01 -0.70
C ILE A 39 10.05 -20.68 -1.41
N LEU A 40 9.03 -20.65 -2.26
CA LEU A 40 8.48 -19.43 -2.85
C LEU A 40 7.21 -19.09 -2.07
N ASP A 41 7.21 -18.00 -1.36
CA ASP A 41 6.07 -17.53 -0.59
C ASP A 41 5.50 -16.26 -1.20
N GLU A 42 4.15 -16.12 -1.18
CA GLU A 42 3.43 -15.04 -1.87
C GLU A 42 3.86 -14.92 -3.35
N ALA A 43 3.87 -16.05 -4.10
CA ALA A 43 4.40 -16.09 -5.45
C ALA A 43 3.60 -15.22 -6.44
N ASP A 44 2.29 -15.08 -6.27
CA ASP A 44 1.42 -14.18 -7.01
C ASP A 44 1.84 -12.72 -6.80
N GLU A 45 2.12 -12.32 -5.57
CA GLU A 45 2.58 -10.99 -5.23
C GLU A 45 3.95 -10.68 -5.85
N MET A 46 4.87 -11.64 -5.83
CA MET A 46 6.16 -11.48 -6.50
C MET A 46 6.02 -11.32 -8.02
N LEU A 47 5.02 -11.97 -8.63
CA LEU A 47 4.68 -11.81 -10.03
C LEU A 47 4.21 -10.39 -10.34
N ASP A 48 3.28 -9.86 -9.54
CA ASP A 48 2.72 -8.51 -9.71
C ASP A 48 3.79 -7.43 -9.55
N MET A 49 4.80 -7.69 -8.73
CA MET A 49 5.97 -6.83 -8.57
C MET A 49 6.98 -6.93 -9.73
N GLY A 50 6.75 -7.82 -10.70
CA GLY A 50 7.63 -8.02 -11.86
C GLY A 50 8.87 -8.90 -11.60
N PHE A 51 8.94 -9.61 -10.47
CA PHE A 51 10.10 -10.44 -10.11
C PHE A 51 10.14 -11.82 -10.79
N MET A 52 9.28 -12.08 -11.77
CA MET A 52 9.21 -13.39 -12.43
C MET A 52 10.54 -13.82 -13.03
N GLU A 53 11.22 -12.93 -13.74
CA GLU A 53 12.52 -13.22 -14.37
C GLU A 53 13.62 -13.44 -13.34
N ASP A 54 13.60 -12.66 -12.26
CA ASP A 54 14.53 -12.79 -11.15
C ASP A 54 14.40 -14.15 -10.45
N ILE A 55 13.15 -14.56 -10.16
CA ILE A 55 12.83 -15.86 -9.56
C ILE A 55 13.31 -16.99 -10.45
N GLN A 56 13.00 -16.95 -11.74
CA GLN A 56 13.45 -17.97 -12.69
C GLN A 56 14.99 -18.06 -12.75
N SER A 57 15.66 -16.91 -12.73
CA SER A 57 17.12 -16.84 -12.71
C SER A 57 17.71 -17.50 -11.49
N ILE A 58 17.14 -17.26 -10.30
CA ILE A 58 17.56 -17.90 -9.05
C ILE A 58 17.31 -19.40 -9.10
N LEU A 59 16.11 -19.83 -9.54
CA LEU A 59 15.74 -21.24 -9.59
C LEU A 59 16.61 -22.09 -10.54
N ARG A 60 17.21 -21.49 -11.55
CA ARG A 60 18.16 -22.14 -12.47
C ARG A 60 19.57 -22.32 -11.86
N LEU A 61 19.89 -21.58 -10.78
CA LEU A 61 21.18 -21.62 -10.11
C LEU A 61 21.20 -22.56 -8.90
N VAL A 62 20.06 -23.04 -8.47
CA VAL A 62 19.92 -24.00 -7.35
C VAL A 62 20.03 -25.42 -7.90
N PRO A 63 20.57 -26.40 -7.13
CA PRO A 63 20.67 -27.78 -7.58
C PRO A 63 19.32 -28.34 -8.05
N ASP A 64 19.38 -29.19 -9.04
CA ASP A 64 18.18 -29.87 -9.57
C ASP A 64 17.56 -30.82 -8.57
N GLU A 65 18.37 -31.53 -7.77
CA GLU A 65 17.89 -32.38 -6.70
C GLU A 65 17.56 -31.55 -5.47
N ARG A 66 16.32 -31.11 -5.42
CA ARG A 66 15.79 -30.30 -4.31
C ARG A 66 14.32 -30.52 -4.12
N GLN A 67 13.81 -30.22 -2.94
CA GLN A 67 12.39 -29.99 -2.69
C GLN A 67 12.05 -28.54 -3.03
N THR A 68 11.01 -28.33 -3.84
CA THR A 68 10.51 -26.97 -4.10
C THR A 68 9.06 -26.87 -3.61
N MET A 69 8.78 -25.86 -2.80
CA MET A 69 7.44 -25.53 -2.32
C MET A 69 7.06 -24.14 -2.84
N LEU A 70 5.82 -24.00 -3.31
CA LEU A 70 5.27 -22.76 -3.79
C LEU A 70 3.98 -22.46 -3.02
N PHE A 71 3.96 -21.34 -2.33
CA PHE A 71 2.78 -20.82 -1.64
C PHE A 71 2.27 -19.58 -2.38
N SER A 72 0.98 -19.55 -2.66
CA SER A 72 0.33 -18.48 -3.37
C SER A 72 -1.15 -18.43 -3.00
N ALA A 73 -1.70 -17.26 -2.80
CA ALA A 73 -3.13 -17.08 -2.57
C ALA A 73 -3.93 -17.34 -3.84
N THR A 74 -3.34 -17.04 -5.00
CA THR A 74 -3.95 -17.21 -6.32
C THR A 74 -3.05 -18.02 -7.24
N MET A 75 -3.65 -18.65 -8.26
CA MET A 75 -2.91 -19.46 -9.25
C MET A 75 -3.15 -18.96 -10.67
N PRO A 76 -2.72 -17.73 -11.02
CA PRO A 76 -2.80 -17.24 -12.38
C PRO A 76 -1.92 -18.07 -13.33
N THR A 77 -2.19 -18.00 -14.61
CA THR A 77 -1.52 -18.82 -15.63
C THR A 77 0.02 -18.74 -15.58
N ASN A 78 0.56 -17.59 -15.19
CA ASN A 78 2.02 -17.41 -15.09
C ASN A 78 2.60 -18.18 -13.89
N ILE A 79 1.92 -18.21 -12.75
CA ILE A 79 2.32 -19.01 -11.58
C ILE A 79 2.20 -20.51 -11.88
N GLN A 80 1.12 -20.91 -12.56
CA GLN A 80 0.98 -22.30 -13.00
C GLN A 80 2.14 -22.73 -13.92
N LYS A 81 2.54 -21.88 -14.88
CA LYS A 81 3.71 -22.12 -15.74
C LYS A 81 5.01 -22.22 -14.95
N LEU A 82 5.21 -21.32 -13.96
CA LEU A 82 6.38 -21.36 -13.08
C LEU A 82 6.42 -22.69 -12.31
N ALA A 83 5.30 -23.10 -11.73
CA ALA A 83 5.18 -24.39 -11.04
C ALA A 83 5.50 -25.55 -11.97
N GLN A 84 4.92 -25.61 -13.17
CA GLN A 84 5.18 -26.67 -14.14
C GLN A 84 6.64 -26.73 -14.61
N GLN A 85 7.31 -25.61 -14.66
CA GLN A 85 8.71 -25.52 -15.14
C GLN A 85 9.73 -25.93 -14.07
N PHE A 86 9.49 -25.60 -12.79
CA PHE A 86 10.49 -25.70 -11.73
C PHE A 86 10.16 -26.67 -10.61
N LEU A 87 8.92 -27.16 -10.50
CA LEU A 87 8.52 -28.18 -9.53
C LEU A 87 8.51 -29.55 -10.20
N ARG A 88 8.99 -30.55 -9.47
CA ARG A 88 9.01 -31.96 -9.94
C ARG A 88 7.83 -32.71 -9.32
N ASN A 89 6.93 -33.20 -10.17
CA ASN A 89 5.72 -33.90 -9.73
C ASN A 89 5.04 -33.24 -8.51
N PRO A 90 4.67 -31.95 -8.61
CA PRO A 90 4.15 -31.24 -7.46
C PRO A 90 2.80 -31.81 -7.03
N GLU A 91 2.63 -32.00 -5.73
CA GLU A 91 1.33 -32.23 -5.13
C GLU A 91 0.62 -30.88 -4.96
N HIS A 92 -0.59 -30.79 -5.45
CA HIS A 92 -1.39 -29.58 -5.35
C HIS A 92 -2.30 -29.67 -4.12
N VAL A 93 -1.90 -28.97 -3.06
CA VAL A 93 -2.70 -28.82 -1.85
C VAL A 93 -3.47 -27.51 -1.92
N SER A 94 -4.79 -27.60 -2.05
CA SER A 94 -5.65 -26.42 -2.06
C SER A 94 -6.51 -26.40 -0.81
N VAL A 95 -6.23 -25.42 0.06
CA VAL A 95 -7.13 -25.06 1.15
C VAL A 95 -8.13 -24.07 0.55
N ILE A 96 -9.20 -24.58 -0.08
CA ILE A 96 -10.26 -23.72 -0.61
C ILE A 96 -11.07 -23.25 0.59
N PRO A 97 -10.97 -21.97 1.02
CA PRO A 97 -12.01 -21.40 1.84
C PRO A 97 -13.29 -21.50 1.02
N LYS A 98 -14.36 -22.01 1.57
CA LYS A 98 -15.69 -22.05 0.90
C LYS A 98 -16.11 -20.66 0.38
N GLN A 99 -15.46 -19.62 0.85
CA GLN A 99 -15.52 -18.23 0.38
C GLN A 99 -14.14 -17.59 0.50
N ILE A 100 -13.70 -16.85 -0.52
CA ILE A 100 -12.48 -16.00 -0.49
C ILE A 100 -12.68 -14.79 0.45
N SER A 101 -13.84 -14.71 1.09
CA SER A 101 -14.15 -13.65 2.06
C SER A 101 -13.53 -13.99 3.41
N ALA A 102 -12.85 -13.05 4.01
CA ALA A 102 -12.46 -13.10 5.41
C ALA A 102 -13.74 -13.05 6.26
N PRO A 103 -14.19 -14.16 6.87
CA PRO A 103 -15.52 -14.26 7.48
C PRO A 103 -15.72 -13.33 8.68
N ASN A 104 -14.65 -12.77 9.21
CA ASN A 104 -14.66 -11.89 10.37
C ASN A 104 -14.46 -10.40 10.00
N ILE A 105 -14.60 -10.03 8.71
CA ILE A 105 -14.45 -8.64 8.28
C ILE A 105 -15.76 -8.12 7.74
N GLU A 106 -16.34 -7.13 8.44
CA GLU A 106 -17.45 -6.35 7.90
C GLU A 106 -16.93 -5.47 6.76
N GLN A 107 -17.53 -5.59 5.58
CA GLN A 107 -17.09 -4.85 4.40
C GLN A 107 -18.17 -3.89 3.92
N ALA A 108 -17.79 -2.62 3.76
CA ALA A 108 -18.70 -1.61 3.25
C ALA A 108 -18.00 -0.68 2.26
N TYR A 109 -18.78 -0.07 1.37
CA TYR A 109 -18.29 1.02 0.54
C TYR A 109 -19.16 2.28 0.69
N ILE A 110 -18.51 3.43 0.50
CA ILE A 110 -19.14 4.75 0.51
C ILE A 110 -18.93 5.35 -0.87
N GLU A 111 -20.04 5.60 -1.58
CA GLU A 111 -20.01 6.26 -2.88
C GLU A 111 -19.97 7.79 -2.69
N LEU A 112 -18.91 8.42 -3.26
CA LEU A 112 -18.67 9.84 -3.08
C LEU A 112 -17.77 10.40 -4.20
N HIS A 113 -17.78 11.72 -4.36
CA HIS A 113 -16.86 12.38 -5.29
C HIS A 113 -15.44 12.49 -4.68
N GLU A 114 -14.42 12.54 -5.55
CA GLU A 114 -13.00 12.60 -5.14
C GLU A 114 -12.75 13.70 -4.09
N ARG A 115 -13.32 14.89 -4.27
CA ARG A 115 -13.18 16.02 -3.33
C ARG A 115 -13.77 15.76 -1.94
N GLN A 116 -14.70 14.83 -1.82
CA GLN A 116 -15.38 14.49 -0.56
C GLN A 116 -14.64 13.42 0.24
N LYS A 117 -13.68 12.69 -0.39
CA LYS A 117 -13.01 11.55 0.24
C LYS A 117 -12.32 11.92 1.55
N PHE A 118 -11.61 13.05 1.58
CA PHE A 118 -10.87 13.44 2.78
C PHE A 118 -11.80 13.80 3.93
N GLU A 119 -12.85 14.56 3.66
CA GLU A 119 -13.86 14.90 4.67
C GLU A 119 -14.60 13.65 5.15
N ALA A 120 -14.98 12.76 4.24
CA ALA A 120 -15.60 11.48 4.58
C ALA A 120 -14.67 10.62 5.46
N LEU A 121 -13.37 10.62 5.18
CA LEU A 121 -12.38 9.92 5.99
C LEU A 121 -12.32 10.46 7.41
N CYS A 122 -12.23 11.78 7.58
CA CYS A 122 -12.20 12.41 8.90
C CYS A 122 -13.46 12.07 9.70
N ARG A 123 -14.64 12.19 9.08
CA ARG A 123 -15.91 11.84 9.74
C ARG A 123 -16.01 10.35 10.08
N LEU A 124 -15.51 9.49 9.22
CA LEU A 124 -15.49 8.06 9.46
C LEU A 124 -14.59 7.70 10.65
N ILE A 125 -13.38 8.29 10.71
CA ILE A 125 -12.47 8.09 11.84
C ILE A 125 -13.09 8.64 13.13
N ASP A 126 -13.72 9.80 13.10
CA ASP A 126 -14.35 10.40 14.28
C ASP A 126 -15.57 9.59 14.77
N MET A 127 -16.32 8.98 13.85
CA MET A 127 -17.51 8.15 14.15
C MET A 127 -17.12 6.76 14.69
N GLU A 128 -16.22 6.06 13.99
CA GLU A 128 -15.84 4.67 14.31
C GLU A 128 -14.76 4.59 15.39
N SER A 129 -13.95 5.66 15.54
CA SER A 129 -12.87 5.77 16.54
C SER A 129 -11.97 4.54 16.59
N PRO A 130 -11.30 4.19 15.49
CA PRO A 130 -10.48 3.00 15.42
C PRO A 130 -9.32 3.01 16.40
N ASP A 131 -9.07 1.90 17.10
CA ASP A 131 -7.85 1.76 17.92
C ASP A 131 -6.61 1.86 17.04
N LEU A 132 -6.58 1.07 15.95
CA LEU A 132 -5.55 1.12 14.93
C LEU A 132 -6.20 1.01 13.55
N ALA A 133 -5.91 1.95 12.67
CA ALA A 133 -6.39 1.96 11.29
C ALA A 133 -5.26 1.95 10.27
N ILE A 134 -5.44 1.19 9.19
CA ILE A 134 -4.59 1.29 8.00
C ILE A 134 -5.40 1.89 6.86
N ILE A 135 -4.88 2.97 6.29
CA ILE A 135 -5.49 3.66 5.15
C ILE A 135 -4.63 3.42 3.92
N PHE A 136 -5.23 2.88 2.86
CA PHE A 136 -4.54 2.61 1.62
C PHE A 136 -4.72 3.72 0.60
N GLY A 137 -3.60 4.34 0.20
CA GLY A 137 -3.50 5.25 -0.91
C GLY A 137 -2.79 4.60 -2.11
N ARG A 138 -3.18 4.97 -3.32
CA ARG A 138 -2.68 4.37 -4.56
C ARG A 138 -1.23 4.72 -4.84
N THR A 139 -0.80 5.93 -4.54
CA THR A 139 0.52 6.45 -4.87
C THR A 139 1.28 6.91 -3.62
N LYS A 140 2.61 6.95 -3.71
CA LYS A 140 3.47 7.48 -2.64
C LYS A 140 3.10 8.92 -2.30
N ARG A 141 2.88 9.75 -3.33
CA ARG A 141 2.45 11.14 -3.19
C ARG A 141 1.12 11.24 -2.44
N ARG A 142 0.14 10.38 -2.78
CA ARG A 142 -1.14 10.31 -2.08
C ARG A 142 -0.95 10.00 -0.59
N VAL A 143 -0.05 9.07 -0.28
CA VAL A 143 0.27 8.69 1.11
C VAL A 143 0.85 9.88 1.87
N ASP A 144 1.79 10.62 1.27
CA ASP A 144 2.40 11.81 1.89
C ASP A 144 1.35 12.91 2.12
N GLU A 145 0.61 13.30 1.06
CA GLU A 145 -0.44 14.31 1.14
C GLU A 145 -1.51 13.96 2.19
N LEU A 146 -1.93 12.69 2.24
CA LEU A 146 -2.98 12.24 3.14
C LEU A 146 -2.52 12.18 4.60
N SER A 147 -1.31 11.69 4.85
CA SER A 147 -0.76 11.65 6.21
C SER A 147 -0.53 13.06 6.76
N GLU A 148 0.01 13.97 5.95
CA GLU A 148 0.18 15.38 6.33
C GLU A 148 -1.17 16.08 6.59
N ALA A 149 -2.17 15.82 5.74
CA ALA A 149 -3.51 16.35 5.88
C ALA A 149 -4.18 15.89 7.18
N LEU A 150 -4.05 14.59 7.51
CA LEU A 150 -4.56 14.03 8.77
C LEU A 150 -3.87 14.64 9.99
N GLN A 151 -2.54 14.80 9.95
CA GLN A 151 -1.80 15.48 11.02
C GLN A 151 -2.25 16.93 11.22
N LYS A 152 -2.45 17.68 10.13
CA LYS A 152 -3.00 19.06 10.21
C LYS A 152 -4.39 19.12 10.83
N ARG A 153 -5.21 18.08 10.63
CA ARG A 153 -6.52 17.92 11.29
C ARG A 153 -6.41 17.40 12.74
N GLY A 154 -5.19 17.06 13.20
CA GLY A 154 -4.87 16.65 14.58
C GLY A 154 -5.05 15.15 14.84
N TYR A 155 -5.03 14.32 13.80
CA TYR A 155 -4.94 12.87 13.96
C TYR A 155 -3.48 12.44 14.11
N THR A 156 -3.24 11.38 14.86
CA THR A 156 -1.92 10.77 15.01
C THR A 156 -1.66 9.83 13.84
N ALA A 157 -1.25 10.38 12.68
CA ALA A 157 -1.09 9.66 11.43
C ALA A 157 0.35 9.73 10.92
N GLU A 158 0.88 8.62 10.36
CA GLU A 158 2.15 8.62 9.63
C GLU A 158 2.03 7.86 8.31
N GLY A 159 2.83 8.30 7.33
CA GLY A 159 2.88 7.70 6.00
C GLY A 159 3.92 6.58 5.91
N LEU A 160 3.62 5.51 5.14
CA LEU A 160 4.51 4.40 4.86
C LEU A 160 4.52 4.08 3.37
N HIS A 161 5.65 4.37 2.69
CA HIS A 161 5.82 4.12 1.26
C HIS A 161 7.27 3.76 0.90
N GLY A 162 7.50 3.37 -0.36
CA GLY A 162 8.79 2.82 -0.79
C GLY A 162 9.97 3.78 -0.79
N ASP A 163 9.75 5.12 -0.71
CA ASP A 163 10.83 6.10 -0.70
C ASP A 163 11.41 6.35 0.70
N LEU A 164 10.75 5.84 1.75
CA LEU A 164 11.30 5.91 3.10
C LEU A 164 12.52 5.01 3.23
N SER A 165 13.55 5.51 3.91
CA SER A 165 14.68 4.69 4.32
C SER A 165 14.25 3.58 5.29
N GLN A 166 15.02 2.50 5.39
CA GLN A 166 14.68 1.38 6.29
C GLN A 166 14.53 1.84 7.75
N ASN A 167 15.39 2.74 8.20
CA ASN A 167 15.29 3.28 9.58
C ASN A 167 13.99 4.06 9.82
N GLN A 168 13.54 4.84 8.83
CA GLN A 168 12.26 5.55 8.92
C GLN A 168 11.10 4.57 8.96
N ARG A 169 11.10 3.56 8.08
CA ARG A 169 10.06 2.50 8.06
C ARG A 169 9.98 1.77 9.41
N ASP A 170 11.14 1.36 9.94
CA ASP A 170 11.21 0.67 11.25
C ASP A 170 10.68 1.55 12.38
N ASN A 171 10.94 2.87 12.33
CA ASN A 171 10.45 3.83 13.31
C ASN A 171 8.92 4.01 13.22
N VAL A 172 8.37 4.21 12.01
CA VAL A 172 6.91 4.32 11.78
C VAL A 172 6.22 3.04 12.27
N MET A 173 6.75 1.88 11.89
CA MET A 173 6.18 0.60 12.29
C MET A 173 6.24 0.34 13.78
N ARG A 174 7.28 0.81 14.47
CA ARG A 174 7.35 0.73 15.93
C ARG A 174 6.27 1.58 16.56
N LYS A 175 6.14 2.85 16.17
CA LYS A 175 5.12 3.76 16.68
C LYS A 175 3.70 3.24 16.46
N PHE A 176 3.46 2.59 15.32
CA PHE A 176 2.16 1.99 15.02
C PHE A 176 1.87 0.76 15.88
N ARG A 177 2.89 -0.08 16.16
CA ARG A 177 2.72 -1.26 17.03
C ARG A 177 2.54 -0.89 18.51
N ASP A 178 3.19 0.16 18.97
CA ASP A 178 3.10 0.62 20.36
C ASP A 178 1.93 1.57 20.61
N GLY A 179 1.11 1.86 19.58
CA GLY A 179 -0.05 2.73 19.68
C GLY A 179 0.27 4.21 19.82
N SER A 180 1.53 4.63 19.55
CA SER A 180 1.89 6.07 19.52
C SER A 180 1.28 6.80 18.31
N ILE A 181 0.89 6.07 17.27
CA ILE A 181 0.07 6.56 16.16
C ILE A 181 -1.10 5.61 15.94
N ASP A 182 -2.27 6.16 15.73
CA ASP A 182 -3.52 5.39 15.55
C ASP A 182 -3.78 5.08 14.08
N VAL A 183 -3.20 5.90 13.18
CA VAL A 183 -3.46 5.83 11.75
C VAL A 183 -2.17 5.64 10.96
N LEU A 184 -2.10 4.54 10.21
CA LEU A 184 -1.03 4.29 9.24
C LEU A 184 -1.56 4.51 7.83
N VAL A 185 -1.00 5.45 7.08
CA VAL A 185 -1.31 5.64 5.65
C VAL A 185 -0.27 4.93 4.82
N ALA A 186 -0.65 3.99 3.95
CA ALA A 186 0.33 3.16 3.25
C ALA A 186 -0.03 2.91 1.77
N THR A 187 1.00 2.63 0.95
CA THR A 187 0.82 2.01 -0.36
C THR A 187 0.79 0.49 -0.23
N ASP A 188 0.20 -0.21 -1.22
CA ASP A 188 0.16 -1.68 -1.24
C ASP A 188 1.54 -2.30 -1.01
N VAL A 189 2.54 -1.86 -1.77
CA VAL A 189 3.92 -2.39 -1.70
C VAL A 189 4.53 -2.21 -0.31
N ALA A 190 4.28 -1.08 0.34
CA ALA A 190 4.84 -0.81 1.66
C ALA A 190 4.11 -1.54 2.78
N ALA A 191 2.81 -1.80 2.60
CA ALA A 191 1.97 -2.52 3.56
C ALA A 191 2.09 -4.05 3.46
N ARG A 192 2.71 -4.57 2.41
CA ARG A 192 2.98 -6.02 2.27
C ARG A 192 3.90 -6.51 3.38
N GLY A 193 3.59 -7.68 3.89
CA GLY A 193 4.37 -8.28 4.98
C GLY A 193 4.28 -7.54 6.31
N LEU A 194 3.38 -6.56 6.46
CA LEU A 194 3.13 -5.94 7.75
C LEU A 194 2.49 -6.96 8.69
N ASP A 195 3.27 -7.39 9.68
CA ASP A 195 2.76 -8.15 10.79
C ASP A 195 2.45 -7.19 11.95
N VAL A 196 1.19 -6.75 11.97
CA VAL A 196 0.64 -5.93 13.04
C VAL A 196 -0.66 -6.56 13.50
N SER A 197 -0.68 -6.95 14.77
CA SER A 197 -1.89 -7.40 15.45
C SER A 197 -2.64 -6.19 16.00
N GLY A 198 -3.96 -6.29 16.06
CA GLY A 198 -4.80 -5.25 16.66
C GLY A 198 -5.30 -4.17 15.69
N VAL A 199 -5.04 -4.28 14.38
CA VAL A 199 -5.67 -3.41 13.39
C VAL A 199 -7.17 -3.71 13.37
N THR A 200 -7.97 -2.72 13.76
CA THR A 200 -9.42 -2.81 13.80
C THR A 200 -10.07 -2.40 12.50
N HIS A 201 -9.48 -1.41 11.83
CA HIS A 201 -10.04 -0.83 10.61
C HIS A 201 -9.06 -0.81 9.44
N VAL A 202 -9.57 -1.14 8.26
CA VAL A 202 -8.89 -0.94 6.98
C VAL A 202 -9.74 -0.01 6.13
N ILE A 203 -9.13 1.05 5.60
CA ILE A 203 -9.83 2.02 4.75
C ILE A 203 -9.11 2.08 3.40
N ASN A 204 -9.78 1.63 2.34
CA ASN A 204 -9.32 1.85 0.98
C ASN A 204 -9.72 3.28 0.57
N PHE A 205 -8.85 4.26 0.83
CA PHE A 205 -9.05 5.64 0.37
C PHE A 205 -9.10 5.70 -1.16
N ASP A 206 -8.26 4.91 -1.80
CA ASP A 206 -8.31 4.61 -3.23
C ASP A 206 -8.51 3.11 -3.43
N LEU A 207 -9.46 2.73 -4.30
CA LEU A 207 -9.64 1.32 -4.65
C LEU A 207 -8.36 0.72 -5.23
N PRO A 208 -8.03 -0.54 -4.92
CA PRO A 208 -6.92 -1.25 -5.55
C PRO A 208 -7.23 -1.56 -7.02
N GLN A 209 -6.20 -1.78 -7.83
CA GLN A 209 -6.37 -2.06 -9.27
C GLN A 209 -6.87 -3.47 -9.56
N ASP A 210 -6.66 -4.39 -8.67
CA ASP A 210 -7.00 -5.80 -8.80
C ASP A 210 -7.70 -6.34 -7.55
N PRO A 211 -8.53 -7.39 -7.71
CA PRO A 211 -9.27 -7.99 -6.61
C PRO A 211 -8.40 -8.68 -5.55
N GLU A 212 -7.21 -9.13 -5.94
CA GLU A 212 -6.27 -9.81 -5.06
C GLU A 212 -5.69 -8.80 -4.06
N SER A 213 -5.24 -7.65 -4.54
CA SER A 213 -4.82 -6.53 -3.68
C SER A 213 -5.94 -6.08 -2.73
N TYR A 214 -7.20 -6.14 -3.17
CA TYR A 214 -8.33 -5.84 -2.28
C TYR A 214 -8.36 -6.79 -1.09
N VAL A 215 -8.28 -8.10 -1.34
CA VAL A 215 -8.28 -9.12 -0.29
C VAL A 215 -7.08 -8.98 0.64
N HIS A 216 -5.89 -8.73 0.08
CA HIS A 216 -4.66 -8.53 0.85
C HIS A 216 -4.70 -7.28 1.74
N ARG A 217 -5.37 -6.21 1.27
CA ARG A 217 -5.58 -5.00 2.09
C ARG A 217 -6.51 -5.27 3.25
N ILE A 218 -7.72 -5.76 2.98
CA ILE A 218 -8.70 -6.01 4.04
C ILE A 218 -8.23 -7.09 5.02
N GLY A 219 -7.44 -8.05 4.57
CA GLY A 219 -6.78 -9.06 5.41
C GLY A 219 -5.73 -8.51 6.39
N ARG A 220 -5.52 -7.19 6.46
CA ARG A 220 -4.74 -6.56 7.54
C ARG A 220 -5.54 -6.44 8.83
N THR A 221 -6.87 -6.47 8.77
CA THR A 221 -7.75 -6.58 9.94
C THR A 221 -8.38 -7.98 10.03
N GLY A 222 -9.17 -8.26 11.05
CA GLY A 222 -9.86 -9.55 11.23
C GLY A 222 -8.92 -10.74 11.49
N ARG A 223 -7.69 -10.50 11.97
CA ARG A 223 -6.68 -11.54 12.22
C ARG A 223 -6.86 -12.22 13.59
N ALA A 224 -6.37 -13.44 13.68
CA ALA A 224 -6.37 -14.23 14.93
C ALA A 224 -7.75 -14.37 15.58
N GLY A 225 -8.82 -14.49 14.77
CA GLY A 225 -10.19 -14.67 15.26
C GLY A 225 -10.87 -13.40 15.78
N LYS A 226 -10.22 -12.23 15.64
CA LYS A 226 -10.83 -10.93 15.96
C LYS A 226 -11.74 -10.48 14.82
N GLU A 227 -12.71 -9.65 15.14
CA GLU A 227 -13.53 -8.95 14.16
C GLU A 227 -12.78 -7.74 13.60
N GLY A 228 -13.08 -7.36 12.37
CA GLY A 228 -12.50 -6.22 11.69
C GLY A 228 -13.49 -5.53 10.78
N VAL A 229 -13.21 -4.27 10.45
CA VAL A 229 -14.05 -3.47 9.56
C VAL A 229 -13.22 -2.96 8.38
N ALA A 230 -13.79 -3.05 7.18
CA ALA A 230 -13.15 -2.56 5.96
C ALA A 230 -14.10 -1.61 5.21
N TYR A 231 -13.66 -0.38 5.03
CA TYR A 231 -14.36 0.61 4.22
C TYR A 231 -13.63 0.88 2.91
N SER A 232 -14.39 1.12 1.85
CA SER A 232 -13.83 1.50 0.56
C SER A 232 -14.52 2.77 0.03
N PHE A 233 -13.74 3.79 -0.32
CA PHE A 233 -14.25 4.97 -0.99
C PHE A 233 -14.28 4.73 -2.49
N VAL A 234 -15.44 4.95 -3.08
CA VAL A 234 -15.71 4.61 -4.46
C VAL A 234 -16.30 5.83 -5.17
N THR A 235 -15.66 6.29 -6.23
CA THR A 235 -16.23 7.32 -7.06
C THR A 235 -17.25 6.72 -8.03
N PRO A 236 -18.24 7.51 -8.54
CA PRO A 236 -19.20 7.02 -9.53
C PRO A 236 -18.56 6.38 -10.77
N ARG A 237 -17.32 6.76 -11.10
CA ARG A 237 -16.56 6.19 -12.22
C ARG A 237 -15.90 4.85 -11.91
N GLU A 238 -15.80 4.50 -10.64
CA GLU A 238 -15.14 3.26 -10.14
C GLU A 238 -16.16 2.18 -9.74
N ILE A 239 -17.46 2.45 -9.82
CA ILE A 239 -18.52 1.49 -9.44
C ILE A 239 -18.41 0.18 -10.24
N ASP A 240 -18.17 0.25 -11.55
CA ASP A 240 -18.00 -0.96 -12.38
C ASP A 240 -16.80 -1.78 -11.92
N HIS A 241 -15.75 -1.11 -11.43
CA HIS A 241 -14.57 -1.75 -10.90
C HIS A 241 -14.85 -2.42 -9.54
N LEU A 242 -15.62 -1.77 -8.67
CA LEU A 242 -16.09 -2.40 -7.43
C LEU A 242 -16.89 -3.67 -7.71
N TYR A 243 -17.84 -3.64 -8.65
CA TYR A 243 -18.61 -4.84 -9.03
C TYR A 243 -17.73 -5.94 -9.62
N PHE A 244 -16.65 -5.57 -10.30
CA PHE A 244 -15.65 -6.55 -10.73
C PHE A 244 -14.95 -7.21 -9.54
N ILE A 245 -14.56 -6.46 -8.52
CA ILE A 245 -13.99 -6.98 -7.27
C ILE A 245 -14.99 -7.93 -6.59
N GLU A 246 -16.24 -7.51 -6.36
CA GLU A 246 -17.30 -8.34 -5.78
C GLU A 246 -17.48 -9.68 -6.53
N LYS A 247 -17.48 -9.62 -7.85
CA LYS A 247 -17.63 -10.81 -8.70
C LYS A 247 -16.50 -11.81 -8.53
N ILE A 248 -15.27 -11.35 -8.40
CA ILE A 248 -14.09 -12.22 -8.25
C ILE A 248 -13.98 -12.75 -6.83
N THR A 249 -14.17 -11.89 -5.83
CA THR A 249 -14.13 -12.26 -4.42
C THR A 249 -15.35 -13.06 -3.97
N ARG A 250 -16.41 -13.09 -4.81
CA ARG A 250 -17.71 -13.71 -4.50
C ARG A 250 -18.32 -13.18 -3.20
N HIS A 251 -18.00 -11.96 -2.84
CA HIS A 251 -18.51 -11.29 -1.66
C HIS A 251 -19.16 -9.98 -2.06
N ARG A 252 -20.37 -9.73 -1.55
CA ARG A 252 -21.09 -8.48 -1.79
C ARG A 252 -20.70 -7.47 -0.72
N ILE A 253 -20.25 -6.30 -1.15
CA ILE A 253 -19.83 -5.22 -0.28
C ILE A 253 -21.03 -4.30 -0.03
N ALA A 254 -21.39 -4.08 1.24
CA ALA A 254 -22.57 -3.30 1.59
C ALA A 254 -22.33 -1.81 1.28
N ARG A 255 -23.35 -1.15 0.68
CA ARG A 255 -23.30 0.31 0.52
C ARG A 255 -23.69 0.99 1.82
N LYS A 256 -22.84 1.88 2.34
CA LYS A 256 -23.17 2.76 3.46
C LYS A 256 -23.18 4.22 2.99
N PRO A 257 -24.04 5.09 3.57
CA PRO A 257 -24.00 6.52 3.28
C PRO A 257 -22.70 7.12 3.84
N MET A 258 -22.33 8.30 3.32
CA MET A 258 -21.27 9.10 3.91
C MET A 258 -21.71 9.54 5.31
N PRO A 259 -20.88 9.39 6.36
CA PRO A 259 -21.20 9.85 7.70
C PRO A 259 -21.54 11.35 7.71
N SER A 260 -22.63 11.71 8.35
CA SER A 260 -23.00 13.10 8.56
C SER A 260 -22.07 13.75 9.60
N LEU A 261 -22.01 15.08 9.62
CA LEU A 261 -21.27 15.79 10.65
C LEU A 261 -21.83 15.51 12.06
N ALA A 262 -23.14 15.36 12.18
CA ALA A 262 -23.79 15.05 13.46
C ALA A 262 -23.37 13.67 13.99
N GLU A 263 -23.36 12.64 13.14
CA GLU A 263 -22.91 11.29 13.53
C GLU A 263 -21.44 11.27 13.94
N ALA A 264 -20.57 12.01 13.25
CA ALA A 264 -19.16 12.14 13.61
C ALA A 264 -18.97 12.81 14.97
N ILE A 265 -19.71 13.89 15.25
CA ILE A 265 -19.68 14.58 16.55
C ILE A 265 -20.19 13.67 17.66
N GLU A 266 -21.32 12.99 17.44
CA GLU A 266 -21.90 12.06 18.42
C GLU A 266 -20.94 10.89 18.72
N GLY A 267 -20.36 10.27 17.69
CA GLY A 267 -19.36 9.21 17.85
C GLY A 267 -18.18 9.65 18.71
N LYS A 268 -17.62 10.82 18.41
CA LYS A 268 -16.53 11.39 19.17
C LYS A 268 -16.88 11.72 20.62
N GLN A 269 -18.09 12.24 20.86
CA GLN A 269 -18.59 12.51 22.21
C GLN A 269 -18.75 11.22 23.01
N LYS A 270 -19.33 10.17 22.39
CA LYS A 270 -19.48 8.85 23.00
C LYS A 270 -18.13 8.24 23.38
N LEU A 271 -17.17 8.23 22.46
CA LEU A 271 -15.83 7.74 22.77
C LEU A 271 -15.16 8.50 23.89
N THR A 272 -15.27 9.84 23.89
CA THR A 272 -14.70 10.66 24.96
C THR A 272 -15.33 10.29 26.32
N ALA A 273 -16.65 10.08 26.35
CA ALA A 273 -17.33 9.64 27.56
C ALA A 273 -16.86 8.26 28.04
N GLU A 274 -16.71 7.29 27.11
CA GLU A 274 -16.19 5.95 27.40
C GLU A 274 -14.77 6.00 27.96
N ARG A 275 -13.87 6.80 27.38
CA ARG A 275 -12.50 7.01 27.90
C ARG A 275 -12.49 7.61 29.31
N VAL A 276 -13.36 8.58 29.58
CA VAL A 276 -13.48 9.16 30.92
C VAL A 276 -13.95 8.10 31.93
N LEU A 277 -14.93 7.26 31.54
CA LEU A 277 -15.41 6.17 32.40
C LEU A 277 -14.33 5.10 32.64
N GLU A 278 -13.50 4.80 31.63
CA GLU A 278 -12.38 3.87 31.80
C GLU A 278 -11.33 4.37 32.80
N VAL A 279 -10.93 5.65 32.67
CA VAL A 279 -10.01 6.30 33.65
C VAL A 279 -10.61 6.31 35.05
N LEU A 280 -11.93 6.52 35.16
CA LEU A 280 -12.65 6.46 36.43
C LEU A 280 -12.59 5.05 37.04
N GLN A 281 -12.83 4.00 36.27
CA GLN A 281 -12.81 2.60 36.73
C GLN A 281 -11.41 2.14 37.14
N LYS A 282 -10.36 2.60 36.44
CA LYS A 282 -8.96 2.28 36.76
C LYS A 282 -8.40 3.09 37.94
N GLU A 283 -9.17 4.05 38.45
CA GLU A 283 -8.75 4.98 39.53
C GLU A 283 -7.47 5.78 39.19
N GLU A 284 -7.15 5.93 37.93
CA GLU A 284 -5.97 6.66 37.43
C GLU A 284 -6.08 8.20 37.61
N HIS A 285 -7.21 8.67 38.15
CA HIS A 285 -7.53 10.09 38.36
C HIS A 285 -7.20 10.61 39.74
N ASN A 286 -6.65 9.79 40.64
CA ASN A 286 -6.48 10.13 42.05
C ASN A 286 -5.62 11.38 42.29
N GLU A 287 -4.62 11.61 41.47
CA GLU A 287 -3.73 12.79 41.56
C GLU A 287 -4.45 14.12 41.28
N TYR A 288 -5.57 14.08 40.53
CA TYR A 288 -6.36 15.27 40.20
C TYR A 288 -7.49 15.57 41.15
N LYS A 289 -7.75 14.71 42.14
CA LYS A 289 -8.89 14.89 43.11
C LYS A 289 -8.84 16.22 43.88
N GLY A 290 -7.65 16.64 44.32
CA GLY A 290 -7.50 17.90 45.04
C GLY A 290 -7.86 19.12 44.19
N LEU A 291 -7.39 19.14 42.92
CA LEU A 291 -7.74 20.18 41.97
C LEU A 291 -9.23 20.16 41.62
N ALA A 292 -9.81 18.98 41.45
CA ALA A 292 -11.23 18.83 41.15
C ALA A 292 -12.11 19.38 42.27
N ILE A 293 -11.77 19.11 43.55
CA ILE A 293 -12.50 19.65 44.70
C ILE A 293 -12.44 21.19 44.69
N SER A 294 -11.27 21.78 44.55
CA SER A 294 -11.09 23.23 44.48
C SER A 294 -11.90 23.90 43.37
N LEU A 295 -12.01 23.24 42.19
CA LEU A 295 -12.80 23.73 41.08
C LEU A 295 -14.31 23.60 41.34
N LEU A 296 -14.75 22.52 42.00
CA LEU A 296 -16.15 22.30 42.37
C LEU A 296 -16.66 23.24 43.43
N GLU A 297 -15.79 23.80 44.28
CA GLU A 297 -16.15 24.85 45.24
C GLU A 297 -16.49 26.18 44.55
N GLN A 298 -15.97 26.43 43.36
CA GLN A 298 -16.09 27.70 42.64
C GLN A 298 -17.07 27.65 41.48
N HIS A 299 -17.33 26.45 40.92
CA HIS A 299 -18.09 26.26 39.68
C HIS A 299 -19.10 25.14 39.83
N ASP A 300 -20.20 25.25 39.06
CA ASP A 300 -21.20 24.19 38.92
C ASP A 300 -20.61 22.94 38.30
N SER A 301 -20.93 21.78 38.86
CA SER A 301 -20.38 20.48 38.45
C SER A 301 -20.70 20.11 37.01
N VAL A 302 -21.91 20.44 36.56
CA VAL A 302 -22.35 20.12 35.19
C VAL A 302 -21.59 20.99 34.19
N HIS A 303 -21.48 22.29 34.46
CA HIS A 303 -20.73 23.21 33.61
C HIS A 303 -19.22 22.85 33.56
N LEU A 304 -18.65 22.45 34.70
CA LEU A 304 -17.25 22.03 34.76
C LEU A 304 -16.99 20.77 33.96
N LEU A 305 -17.84 19.75 34.15
CA LEU A 305 -17.73 18.49 33.37
C LEU A 305 -17.97 18.71 31.88
N ALA A 306 -18.97 19.50 31.52
CA ALA A 306 -19.24 19.82 30.09
C ALA A 306 -18.05 20.55 29.46
N SER A 307 -17.40 21.46 30.17
CA SER A 307 -16.20 22.15 29.70
C SER A 307 -15.01 21.21 29.57
N ALA A 308 -14.81 20.29 30.50
CA ALA A 308 -13.77 19.27 30.42
C ALA A 308 -14.00 18.31 29.23
N LEU A 309 -15.22 17.83 29.02
CA LEU A 309 -15.61 17.01 27.87
C LEU A 309 -15.40 17.76 26.55
N LYS A 310 -15.74 19.07 26.50
CA LYS A 310 -15.49 19.89 25.31
C LYS A 310 -14.00 19.99 24.99
N LEU A 311 -13.15 20.17 25.99
CA LEU A 311 -11.69 20.21 25.82
C LEU A 311 -11.15 18.85 25.34
N LEU A 312 -11.61 17.75 25.94
CA LEU A 312 -11.19 16.38 25.59
C LEU A 312 -11.64 15.98 24.17
N THR A 313 -12.85 16.41 23.74
CA THR A 313 -13.32 16.19 22.36
C THR A 313 -12.57 17.02 21.31
N GLY A 314 -11.67 17.91 21.74
CA GLY A 314 -10.80 18.67 20.85
C GLY A 314 -11.36 20.02 20.42
N GLY A 315 -12.44 20.53 21.07
CA GLY A 315 -12.97 21.86 20.86
C GLY A 315 -13.34 22.16 19.40
N ASP A 316 -13.58 23.44 19.11
CA ASP A 316 -13.76 23.93 17.74
C ASP A 316 -12.41 23.94 17.02
N LYS A 317 -11.92 22.76 16.58
CA LYS A 317 -10.80 22.71 15.63
C LYS A 317 -11.30 23.39 14.36
N LYS A 318 -10.68 24.53 14.01
CA LYS A 318 -10.96 25.21 12.75
C LYS A 318 -10.86 24.16 11.64
N GLU A 319 -11.96 23.96 10.90
CA GLU A 319 -11.95 23.16 9.70
C GLU A 319 -10.96 23.82 8.73
N VAL A 320 -9.76 23.25 8.65
CA VAL A 320 -8.81 23.65 7.62
C VAL A 320 -9.28 22.97 6.36
N GLU A 321 -9.73 23.75 5.38
CA GLU A 321 -9.97 23.21 4.03
C GLU A 321 -8.66 22.68 3.49
N ILE A 322 -8.62 21.37 3.30
CA ILE A 322 -7.46 20.66 2.74
C ILE A 322 -7.89 20.06 1.41
N GLU A 323 -7.31 20.54 0.34
CA GLU A 323 -7.49 19.96 -1.00
C GLU A 323 -6.34 18.99 -1.27
N LEU A 324 -6.68 17.72 -1.47
CA LEU A 324 -5.75 16.71 -1.96
C LEU A 324 -5.68 16.79 -3.49
N THR A 325 -4.51 16.48 -4.04
CA THR A 325 -4.35 16.40 -5.50
C THR A 325 -5.28 15.33 -6.07
N PRO A 326 -6.15 15.65 -7.05
CA PRO A 326 -7.03 14.66 -7.66
C PRO A 326 -6.23 13.56 -8.35
N GLU A 327 -6.64 12.30 -8.18
CA GLU A 327 -6.11 11.17 -8.94
C GLU A 327 -7.12 10.69 -9.99
N ASP A 328 -6.59 10.17 -11.10
CA ASP A 328 -7.44 9.60 -12.14
C ASP A 328 -8.13 8.33 -11.62
N PRO A 329 -9.45 8.20 -11.85
CA PRO A 329 -10.20 7.03 -11.44
C PRO A 329 -9.73 5.78 -12.20
N ILE A 330 -9.83 4.64 -11.56
CA ILE A 330 -9.52 3.35 -12.18
C ILE A 330 -10.55 3.10 -13.28
N ARG A 331 -10.06 2.95 -14.51
CA ARG A 331 -10.91 2.55 -15.64
C ARG A 331 -10.94 1.02 -15.68
N ALA A 332 -12.11 0.43 -15.54
CA ALA A 332 -12.30 -0.98 -15.79
C ALA A 332 -11.70 -1.36 -17.16
N LYS A 333 -10.78 -2.32 -17.19
CA LYS A 333 -10.25 -2.83 -18.47
C LYS A 333 -11.42 -3.38 -19.27
N LYS A 334 -11.88 -2.65 -20.29
CA LYS A 334 -12.87 -3.17 -21.25
C LYS A 334 -12.29 -4.47 -21.79
N ARG A 335 -12.90 -5.61 -21.47
CA ARG A 335 -12.62 -6.86 -22.14
C ARG A 335 -12.84 -6.59 -23.63
N ARG A 336 -11.77 -6.72 -24.44
CA ARG A 336 -11.94 -6.83 -25.87
C ARG A 336 -12.89 -8.01 -26.08
N PRO A 337 -14.03 -7.85 -26.76
CA PRO A 337 -14.83 -9.00 -27.11
C PRO A 337 -13.92 -9.95 -27.90
N ASP A 338 -13.82 -11.19 -27.42
CA ASP A 338 -13.21 -12.27 -28.19
C ASP A 338 -14.01 -12.38 -29.50
N ILE A 339 -13.49 -11.79 -30.54
CA ILE A 339 -13.96 -12.03 -31.89
C ILE A 339 -13.49 -13.44 -32.26
N ARG A 340 -14.15 -14.45 -31.68
CA ARG A 340 -14.16 -15.77 -32.23
C ARG A 340 -14.91 -15.65 -33.58
N SER A 341 -14.16 -15.47 -34.63
CA SER A 341 -14.64 -15.62 -36.00
C SER A 341 -15.13 -17.04 -36.16
N ASN A 342 -16.39 -17.28 -35.88
CA ASN A 342 -17.08 -18.50 -36.28
C ASN A 342 -17.37 -18.38 -37.79
N GLY A 343 -16.32 -18.54 -38.57
CA GLY A 343 -16.40 -18.73 -40.01
C GLY A 343 -16.96 -20.10 -40.35
N ARG A 344 -18.24 -20.34 -40.07
CA ARG A 344 -19.02 -21.34 -40.79
C ARG A 344 -19.60 -20.69 -42.05
N ARG A 345 -18.92 -20.89 -43.16
CA ARG A 345 -19.53 -20.74 -44.49
C ARG A 345 -20.64 -21.77 -44.62
N PRO A 346 -21.87 -21.38 -44.98
CA PRO A 346 -22.86 -22.37 -45.39
C PRO A 346 -22.52 -22.83 -46.80
N SER A 347 -22.29 -24.12 -46.95
CA SER A 347 -22.31 -24.83 -48.24
C SER A 347 -23.74 -24.86 -48.77
N GLY A 348 -24.02 -24.14 -49.81
CA GLY A 348 -25.27 -24.24 -50.56
C GLY A 348 -25.02 -24.94 -51.90
N PRO A 349 -26.00 -25.68 -52.45
CA PRO A 349 -25.83 -26.66 -53.50
C PRO A 349 -25.89 -26.09 -54.90
N TYR A 350 -25.29 -26.83 -55.79
CA TYR A 350 -25.28 -26.82 -57.26
C TYR A 350 -26.47 -26.15 -57.97
N GLY A 351 -26.14 -25.33 -58.99
CA GLY A 351 -27.03 -24.89 -60.04
C GLY A 351 -26.26 -24.46 -61.28
N THR A 352 -26.42 -25.24 -62.34
CA THR A 352 -25.80 -25.21 -63.64
C THR A 352 -26.22 -24.05 -64.55
N ALA A 353 -25.33 -23.74 -65.47
CA ALA A 353 -25.52 -23.27 -66.83
C ALA A 353 -25.47 -21.79 -67.23
N GLY A 354 -24.49 -21.44 -67.96
CA GLY A 354 -24.71 -20.88 -69.31
C GLY A 354 -24.45 -19.37 -69.49
N GLY A 355 -23.52 -19.05 -70.35
CA GLY A 355 -23.68 -17.86 -71.18
C GLY A 355 -22.48 -16.91 -71.25
N ALA A 356 -21.78 -17.07 -72.35
CA ALA A 356 -20.70 -16.30 -72.90
C ALA A 356 -20.97 -14.80 -73.18
N ARG A 357 -19.89 -14.06 -73.25
CA ARG A 357 -19.47 -12.98 -74.20
C ARG A 357 -18.92 -11.78 -73.47
N ARG A 358 -17.62 -11.58 -73.67
CA ARG A 358 -16.88 -10.74 -74.60
C ARG A 358 -16.93 -9.24 -74.33
N ASN A 359 -15.68 -8.74 -74.24
CA ASN A 359 -15.17 -7.46 -74.73
C ASN A 359 -15.61 -6.19 -73.95
N ASP A 360 -14.82 -5.17 -73.67
CA ASP A 360 -13.66 -4.59 -74.34
C ASP A 360 -13.05 -3.55 -73.41
N ARG A 361 -11.75 -3.36 -73.55
CA ARG A 361 -11.08 -2.12 -73.09
C ARG A 361 -11.38 -1.02 -74.15
N PRO A 362 -11.26 0.27 -73.88
CA PRO A 362 -9.96 0.90 -74.02
C PRO A 362 -9.69 2.14 -73.06
N TYR A 363 -8.40 2.37 -72.87
CA TYR A 363 -7.56 3.54 -72.90
C TYR A 363 -8.17 4.96 -72.98
N GLY A 364 -7.48 5.88 -72.20
CA GLY A 364 -7.41 7.31 -72.44
C GLY A 364 -7.23 8.00 -71.08
N GLY A 365 -6.17 8.67 -70.66
CA GLY A 365 -5.20 9.46 -71.39
C GLY A 365 -5.49 10.94 -71.14
N GLY A 366 -4.56 11.65 -70.48
CA GLY A 366 -4.56 13.11 -70.39
C GLY A 366 -4.40 13.62 -68.97
N ASP A 367 -3.33 13.97 -68.44
CA ASP A 367 -2.22 14.92 -68.68
C ASP A 367 -2.60 16.41 -68.43
N ARG A 368 -1.65 17.10 -67.80
CA ARG A 368 -1.50 18.57 -67.52
C ARG A 368 -2.10 19.02 -66.21
N GLY A 369 -1.32 19.64 -65.36
CA GLY A 369 -0.18 20.55 -65.46
C GLY A 369 -0.27 21.44 -64.25
N GLY A 370 0.75 21.55 -63.50
CA GLY A 370 1.69 22.62 -63.43
C GLY A 370 1.29 23.75 -62.49
N SER A 371 2.05 23.99 -61.44
CA SER A 371 2.70 25.30 -61.30
C SER A 371 3.42 25.43 -59.98
N ARG A 372 4.67 25.67 -60.07
CA ARG A 372 5.67 26.14 -59.11
C ARG A 372 5.33 27.51 -58.51
N ARG A 373 5.81 27.73 -57.31
CA ARG A 373 6.46 28.96 -56.78
C ARG A 373 6.86 28.62 -55.38
N ASP A 374 8.08 28.41 -55.03
CA ASP A 374 9.26 29.27 -54.90
C ASP A 374 9.01 30.52 -54.06
N GLY A 375 9.74 30.61 -52.96
CA GLY A 375 9.78 31.77 -52.08
C GLY A 375 10.72 31.52 -50.91
N SER A 376 12.02 31.70 -51.23
CA SER A 376 13.20 31.68 -50.36
C SER A 376 13.26 32.83 -49.37
N ARG A 377 14.24 32.67 -48.44
CA ARG A 377 15.03 33.71 -47.70
C ARG A 377 14.40 34.11 -46.35
N ASP A 378 15.12 34.27 -45.27
CA ASP A 378 16.53 34.54 -44.96
C ASP A 378 16.61 34.50 -43.44
N GLY A 379 17.55 33.90 -42.79
CA GLY A 379 18.82 34.48 -42.45
C GLY A 379 18.79 35.07 -41.04
N GLY A 380 19.55 34.50 -40.12
CA GLY A 380 19.80 35.11 -38.82
C GLY A 380 20.56 34.25 -37.82
N ARG A 381 21.86 34.01 -38.13
CA ARG A 381 22.90 33.62 -37.16
C ARG A 381 23.14 34.75 -36.14
N ARG A 382 23.39 34.38 -34.87
CA ARG A 382 24.37 34.93 -33.90
C ARG A 382 24.43 33.96 -32.75
N GLU A 383 25.44 33.23 -32.57
CA GLU A 383 26.79 33.29 -32.01
C GLU A 383 26.89 34.14 -30.72
N GLY A 384 27.50 33.50 -29.73
CA GLY A 384 28.31 34.11 -28.68
C GLY A 384 27.64 34.01 -27.31
N GLY A 385 28.17 33.42 -26.31
CA GLY A 385 29.50 33.43 -25.82
C GLY A 385 29.59 32.72 -24.47
N TYR A 386 30.65 31.98 -24.35
CA TYR A 386 31.26 31.46 -23.12
C TYR A 386 31.49 32.57 -22.07
N ARG A 387 31.29 32.26 -20.80
CA ARG A 387 32.13 32.76 -19.72
C ARG A 387 32.16 31.85 -18.53
N GLU A 388 33.33 31.22 -18.35
CA GLU A 388 33.90 30.77 -17.07
C GLU A 388 34.03 31.96 -16.10
N ASN A 389 33.96 31.65 -14.81
CA ASN A 389 34.85 32.15 -13.76
C ASN A 389 34.50 31.39 -12.48
N ARG A 390 35.39 30.55 -11.99
CA ARG A 390 36.58 30.73 -11.13
C ARG A 390 36.23 31.07 -9.68
N ASP A 391 36.55 30.07 -8.87
CA ASP A 391 37.26 30.12 -7.59
C ASP A 391 36.99 31.26 -6.59
N TYR A 392 36.60 30.84 -5.37
CA TYR A 392 37.20 31.42 -4.18
C TYR A 392 37.40 30.35 -3.09
N ARG A 393 38.71 30.08 -2.84
CA ARG A 393 39.23 29.45 -1.63
C ARG A 393 39.19 30.47 -0.49
N GLY A 394 38.86 30.02 0.70
CA GLY A 394 39.09 30.76 1.94
C GLY A 394 39.22 29.81 3.10
N ARG A 395 40.48 29.49 3.46
CA ARG A 395 40.92 28.91 4.73
C ARG A 395 40.69 29.90 5.85
N SER A 396 40.35 29.41 7.05
CA SER A 396 41.01 29.85 8.27
C SER A 396 40.80 28.83 9.38
N ASP A 397 41.92 28.35 9.85
CA ASP A 397 42.16 27.67 11.13
C ASP A 397 41.67 28.53 12.30
N ASN A 398 41.22 27.87 13.37
CA ASN A 398 41.71 28.24 14.68
C ASN A 398 41.58 27.04 15.68
N ARG A 399 42.77 26.68 16.24
CA ARG A 399 42.99 25.81 17.39
C ARG A 399 42.65 26.55 18.68
N GLN A 400 42.24 25.80 19.69
CA GLN A 400 42.67 25.85 21.10
C GLN A 400 41.93 24.74 21.82
N GLU A 401 42.54 23.66 22.25
CA GLU A 401 43.33 23.37 23.48
C GLU A 401 42.62 23.78 24.77
N GLY A 402 42.36 22.78 25.59
CA GLY A 402 41.93 22.91 26.98
C GLY A 402 41.68 21.55 27.65
N ARG A 403 42.71 21.01 28.21
CA ARG A 403 43.03 19.90 29.09
C ARG A 403 42.24 19.89 30.41
N SER A 404 42.23 18.68 30.95
CA SER A 404 42.27 18.22 32.37
C SER A 404 40.89 17.99 33.01
N ASP A 405 40.64 17.02 33.87
CA ASP A 405 41.44 16.08 34.61
C ASP A 405 40.52 15.00 35.24
N ARG A 406 41.05 13.80 35.37
CA ARG A 406 40.97 12.77 36.43
C ARG A 406 39.76 12.59 37.35
N GLY A 407 39.42 11.31 37.49
CA GLY A 407 38.96 10.62 38.71
C GLY A 407 37.76 9.72 38.40
N GLY A 408 37.76 8.42 38.49
CA GLY A 408 38.41 7.49 39.39
C GLY A 408 37.33 6.62 40.04
N HIS A 409 37.37 5.30 39.81
CA HIS A 409 36.82 4.21 40.63
C HIS A 409 35.27 4.16 40.80
N THR A 410 34.58 3.03 40.63
CA THR A 410 34.78 1.71 41.27
C THR A 410 33.89 0.66 40.57
N ARG A 411 34.40 -0.57 40.61
CA ARG A 411 33.74 -1.83 40.28
C ARG A 411 32.54 -2.11 41.18
N SER A 412 31.45 -2.68 40.63
CA SER A 412 30.76 -3.74 41.33
C SER A 412 30.09 -4.69 40.33
N SER A 413 30.59 -5.91 40.40
CA SER A 413 30.02 -7.14 39.84
C SER A 413 28.70 -7.47 40.55
N ASN A 414 27.69 -7.90 39.82
CA ASN A 414 26.91 -9.06 40.28
C ASN A 414 26.32 -9.85 39.09
N ARG A 415 26.56 -11.13 39.23
CA ARG A 415 26.06 -12.27 38.43
C ARG A 415 24.63 -12.58 38.81
N SER A 416 24.02 -13.24 37.85
CA SER A 416 23.24 -14.48 37.98
C SER A 416 21.76 -14.38 37.54
N ASN A 417 21.49 -15.31 36.71
CA ASN A 417 20.51 -16.35 36.46
C ASN A 417 19.44 -15.96 35.42
N GLU A 418 19.45 -16.66 34.26
CA GLU A 418 18.86 -17.98 33.94
C GLU A 418 17.38 -18.11 34.31
N GLU A 419 16.57 -18.28 33.27
CA GLU A 419 15.55 -19.29 33.00
C GLU A 419 14.66 -18.77 31.87
N THR A 420 14.65 -19.33 30.67
CA THR A 420 14.13 -20.56 30.07
C THR A 420 12.59 -20.73 30.17
N LEU A 421 11.99 -21.02 28.98
CA LEU A 421 10.69 -21.64 28.68
C LEU A 421 9.49 -20.65 28.60
N VAL A 422 8.66 -20.66 27.60
CA VAL A 422 8.17 -21.65 26.61
C VAL A 422 7.93 -20.95 25.28
#